data_1a98d6bde2fa1d890cbd52b2a4047b13
#
_entry.id   1a98d6bde2fa1d890cbd52b2a4047b13
#
_cell.length_a   1.000
_cell.length_b   1.000
_cell.length_c   1.000
_cell.angle_alpha   90.00
_cell.angle_beta   90.00
_cell.angle_gamma   90.00
#
_symmetry.space_group_name_H-M   'P 1'
#
loop_
_entity.id
_entity.type
_entity.pdbx_description
1 polymer ?
#
loop_
_entity_poly.entity_id
_entity_poly.type
_entity_poly.pdbx_seq_one_letter_code
_entity_poly.pdbx_strand_id
1 'polypeptide(L)'
;MVTSKKLSVVVPVYRAEKFIKKNLEQMKDNISKIFPNYELIAVIDGELDNSLKEAKKVSGIKVISFKENQGKGAALKYGFSKCTGDYVTFVDCDMDLPPAQLKNFIPYLSTADLVIGSKRHPFSKIEYPWYRQILSQGFQIYSWLILQVNLRDTQSGLKLIKKEVLDVVMPLVLVKRYAFDVELCFLAQKHGFRMVEAPLNIKYQLTGSGINLKAIQGMFLDVLAIRFRYSFRKYYQHKFWKEKFE
;
A
#
# COMPACT_ATOMS: atom_id res chain seq x y z
N MET A 1 -1.63 -0.07 -25.35
CA MET A 1 -1.66 -1.50 -25.09
C MET A 1 -1.27 -1.72 -23.66
N VAL A 2 -2.15 -2.25 -22.83
CA VAL A 2 -1.84 -2.62 -21.47
C VAL A 2 -0.95 -3.84 -21.55
N THR A 3 0.15 -3.70 -20.98
CA THR A 3 1.39 -4.42 -20.89
C THR A 3 1.21 -5.95 -20.92
N SER A 4 2.01 -6.63 -21.72
CA SER A 4 2.30 -8.08 -21.60
C SER A 4 2.83 -8.47 -20.21
N LYS A 5 3.09 -7.48 -19.35
CA LYS A 5 3.64 -7.61 -18.02
C LYS A 5 2.58 -8.05 -17.01
N LYS A 6 3.01 -8.86 -16.04
CA LYS A 6 2.16 -9.41 -15.00
C LYS A 6 1.98 -8.42 -13.83
N LEU A 7 0.74 -8.30 -13.33
CA LEU A 7 0.42 -7.56 -12.12
C LEU A 7 0.21 -8.52 -10.94
N SER A 8 0.88 -8.29 -9.82
CA SER A 8 0.53 -8.90 -8.54
C SER A 8 -0.28 -7.92 -7.69
N VAL A 9 -1.40 -8.40 -7.17
CA VAL A 9 -2.29 -7.61 -6.30
C VAL A 9 -2.32 -8.23 -4.93
N VAL A 10 -1.91 -7.49 -3.90
CA VAL A 10 -1.93 -7.93 -2.51
C VAL A 10 -3.09 -7.29 -1.78
N VAL A 11 -3.89 -8.09 -1.11
CA VAL A 11 -5.05 -7.64 -0.34
C VAL A 11 -4.84 -8.04 1.13
N PRO A 12 -4.46 -7.08 2.00
CA PRO A 12 -4.42 -7.34 3.45
C PRO A 12 -5.85 -7.44 3.99
N VAL A 13 -6.14 -8.49 4.73
CA VAL A 13 -7.49 -8.81 5.23
C VAL A 13 -7.46 -8.95 6.74
N TYR A 14 -8.28 -8.16 7.42
CA TYR A 14 -8.45 -8.22 8.86
C TYR A 14 -9.93 -8.07 9.23
N ARG A 15 -10.52 -9.09 9.87
CA ARG A 15 -11.94 -9.11 10.32
C ARG A 15 -12.92 -8.68 9.23
N ALA A 16 -12.89 -9.35 8.09
CA ALA A 16 -13.65 -8.99 6.89
C ALA A 16 -14.66 -10.08 6.44
N GLU A 17 -15.01 -11.04 7.30
CA GLU A 17 -15.83 -12.21 6.96
C GLU A 17 -17.13 -11.86 6.22
N LYS A 18 -17.74 -10.71 6.55
CA LYS A 18 -19.04 -10.31 5.99
C LYS A 18 -18.99 -9.89 4.53
N PHE A 19 -17.84 -9.46 4.03
CA PHE A 19 -17.74 -8.84 2.71
C PHE A 19 -16.55 -9.33 1.86
N ILE A 20 -15.58 -10.05 2.47
CA ILE A 20 -14.32 -10.36 1.78
C ILE A 20 -14.51 -11.18 0.51
N LYS A 21 -15.39 -12.19 0.51
CA LYS A 21 -15.66 -13.00 -0.68
C LYS A 21 -16.13 -12.14 -1.84
N LYS A 22 -17.19 -11.34 -1.62
CA LYS A 22 -17.78 -10.46 -2.65
C LYS A 22 -16.74 -9.46 -3.17
N ASN A 23 -15.97 -8.85 -2.26
CA ASN A 23 -14.98 -7.83 -2.63
C ASN A 23 -13.82 -8.43 -3.43
N LEU A 24 -13.33 -9.63 -3.08
CA LEU A 24 -12.30 -10.32 -3.86
C LEU A 24 -12.79 -10.69 -5.26
N GLU A 25 -14.03 -11.15 -5.41
CA GLU A 25 -14.66 -11.44 -6.72
C GLU A 25 -14.75 -10.15 -7.56
N GLN A 26 -15.19 -9.05 -6.96
CA GLN A 26 -15.25 -7.74 -7.62
C GLN A 26 -13.86 -7.18 -7.97
N MET A 27 -12.85 -7.38 -7.12
CA MET A 27 -11.46 -7.03 -7.42
C MET A 27 -10.94 -7.78 -8.64
N LYS A 28 -11.19 -9.09 -8.72
CA LYS A 28 -10.82 -9.91 -9.89
C LYS A 28 -11.42 -9.35 -11.18
N ASP A 29 -12.71 -9.05 -11.16
CA ASP A 29 -13.40 -8.49 -12.33
C ASP A 29 -12.82 -7.12 -12.74
N ASN A 30 -12.56 -6.25 -11.79
CA ASN A 30 -11.97 -4.94 -12.06
C ASN A 30 -10.53 -5.04 -12.60
N ILE A 31 -9.71 -5.93 -12.02
CA ILE A 31 -8.31 -6.06 -12.38
C ILE A 31 -8.15 -6.72 -13.75
N SER A 32 -8.91 -7.78 -14.05
CA SER A 32 -8.84 -8.50 -15.32
C SER A 32 -9.12 -7.61 -16.54
N LYS A 33 -9.94 -6.58 -16.39
CA LYS A 33 -10.25 -5.59 -17.44
C LYS A 33 -9.09 -4.64 -17.73
N ILE A 34 -8.13 -4.51 -16.81
CA ILE A 34 -7.01 -3.57 -16.91
C ILE A 34 -5.70 -4.33 -17.18
N PHE A 35 -5.46 -5.41 -16.45
CA PHE A 35 -4.30 -6.29 -16.57
C PHE A 35 -4.77 -7.73 -16.84
N PRO A 36 -4.76 -8.19 -18.10
CA PRO A 36 -5.16 -9.57 -18.43
C PRO A 36 -4.28 -10.62 -17.74
N ASN A 37 -2.98 -10.33 -17.56
CA ASN A 37 -2.06 -11.18 -16.83
C ASN A 37 -1.89 -10.64 -15.40
N TYR A 38 -2.53 -11.30 -14.44
CA TYR A 38 -2.46 -10.89 -13.04
C TYR A 38 -2.50 -12.08 -12.08
N GLU A 39 -2.13 -11.85 -10.84
CA GLU A 39 -2.40 -12.70 -9.68
C GLU A 39 -2.97 -11.87 -8.54
N LEU A 40 -3.86 -12.47 -7.76
CA LEU A 40 -4.46 -11.88 -6.58
C LEU A 40 -4.06 -12.70 -5.34
N ILE A 41 -3.49 -12.04 -4.34
CA ILE A 41 -2.98 -12.65 -3.11
C ILE A 41 -3.70 -12.01 -1.93
N ALA A 42 -4.61 -12.75 -1.30
CA ALA A 42 -5.26 -12.34 -0.06
C ALA A 42 -4.40 -12.79 1.14
N VAL A 43 -4.05 -11.85 2.00
CA VAL A 43 -3.24 -12.09 3.22
C VAL A 43 -4.12 -11.86 4.44
N ILE A 44 -4.53 -12.92 5.11
CA ILE A 44 -5.35 -12.87 6.32
C ILE A 44 -4.45 -12.55 7.51
N ASP A 45 -4.64 -11.38 8.10
CA ASP A 45 -3.84 -10.87 9.22
C ASP A 45 -4.48 -11.26 10.55
N GLY A 46 -4.32 -12.53 10.92
CA GLY A 46 -4.91 -13.17 12.09
C GLY A 46 -6.21 -13.93 11.76
N GLU A 47 -6.26 -15.18 12.16
CA GLU A 47 -7.43 -16.06 11.97
C GLU A 47 -8.47 -15.84 13.09
N LEU A 48 -9.00 -14.61 13.19
CA LEU A 48 -9.86 -14.15 14.28
C LEU A 48 -11.36 -14.26 13.98
N ASP A 49 -11.71 -14.51 12.71
CA ASP A 49 -13.08 -14.67 12.22
C ASP A 49 -13.09 -15.63 11.01
N ASN A 50 -14.21 -15.72 10.30
CA ASN A 50 -14.32 -16.57 9.11
C ASN A 50 -13.69 -15.99 7.83
N SER A 51 -12.94 -14.89 7.89
CA SER A 51 -12.34 -14.26 6.70
C SER A 51 -11.51 -15.24 5.87
N LEU A 52 -10.71 -16.10 6.50
CA LEU A 52 -9.91 -17.13 5.82
C LEU A 52 -10.80 -18.11 5.03
N LYS A 53 -11.86 -18.60 5.68
CA LYS A 53 -12.81 -19.54 5.07
C LYS A 53 -13.54 -18.92 3.88
N GLU A 54 -13.99 -17.66 4.03
CA GLU A 54 -14.69 -16.94 2.97
C GLU A 54 -13.76 -16.58 1.80
N ALA A 55 -12.53 -16.16 2.05
CA ALA A 55 -11.55 -15.90 1.01
C ALA A 55 -11.19 -17.15 0.20
N LYS A 56 -11.07 -18.31 0.85
CA LYS A 56 -10.79 -19.59 0.18
C LYS A 56 -11.90 -20.06 -0.76
N LYS A 57 -13.12 -19.53 -0.66
CA LYS A 57 -14.22 -19.83 -1.59
C LYS A 57 -14.05 -19.15 -2.95
N VAL A 58 -13.15 -18.16 -3.05
CA VAL A 58 -12.90 -17.43 -4.30
C VAL A 58 -11.88 -18.20 -5.14
N SER A 59 -12.28 -18.68 -6.30
CA SER A 59 -11.41 -19.44 -7.20
C SER A 59 -10.34 -18.55 -7.87
N GLY A 60 -9.17 -19.12 -8.17
CA GLY A 60 -8.11 -18.47 -8.95
C GLY A 60 -7.38 -17.35 -8.20
N ILE A 61 -7.40 -17.36 -6.86
CA ILE A 61 -6.60 -16.46 -6.02
C ILE A 61 -5.71 -17.29 -5.09
N LYS A 62 -4.64 -16.65 -4.61
CA LYS A 62 -3.78 -17.19 -3.57
C LYS A 62 -4.24 -16.65 -2.23
N VAL A 63 -4.49 -17.52 -1.24
CA VAL A 63 -4.85 -17.13 0.11
C VAL A 63 -3.77 -17.63 1.07
N ILE A 64 -3.20 -16.70 1.84
CA ILE A 64 -2.21 -16.99 2.88
C ILE A 64 -2.66 -16.33 4.18
N SER A 65 -2.22 -16.83 5.33
CA SER A 65 -2.67 -16.33 6.63
C SER A 65 -1.54 -16.29 7.66
N PHE A 66 -1.68 -15.39 8.61
CA PHE A 66 -1.02 -15.45 9.92
C PHE A 66 -2.02 -16.02 10.95
N LYS A 67 -1.54 -16.80 11.92
CA LYS A 67 -2.39 -17.23 13.04
C LYS A 67 -2.81 -16.04 13.92
N GLU A 68 -1.86 -15.12 14.17
CA GLU A 68 -2.06 -13.94 15.00
C GLU A 68 -1.94 -12.66 14.17
N ASN A 69 -2.61 -11.58 14.60
CA ASN A 69 -2.52 -10.27 13.95
C ASN A 69 -1.11 -9.70 14.09
N GLN A 70 -0.49 -9.40 12.96
CA GLN A 70 0.86 -8.80 12.84
C GLN A 70 0.81 -7.33 12.39
N GLY A 71 -0.34 -6.86 11.93
CA GLY A 71 -0.59 -5.53 11.38
C GLY A 71 -0.49 -5.45 9.87
N LYS A 72 -1.19 -4.45 9.30
CA LYS A 72 -1.32 -4.24 7.84
C LYS A 72 0.03 -4.26 7.10
N GLY A 73 1.04 -3.56 7.63
CA GLY A 73 2.36 -3.51 6.99
C GLY A 73 3.07 -4.86 6.97
N ALA A 74 2.90 -5.68 8.01
CA ALA A 74 3.43 -7.04 8.05
C ALA A 74 2.71 -7.94 7.04
N ALA A 75 1.38 -7.84 6.94
CA ALA A 75 0.59 -8.56 5.96
C ALA A 75 0.99 -8.18 4.53
N LEU A 76 1.18 -6.90 4.24
CA LEU A 76 1.67 -6.42 2.94
C LEU A 76 3.08 -6.95 2.64
N LYS A 77 4.01 -6.85 3.58
CA LYS A 77 5.38 -7.37 3.42
C LYS A 77 5.39 -8.86 3.10
N TYR A 78 4.58 -9.65 3.79
CA TYR A 78 4.44 -11.10 3.51
C TYR A 78 3.80 -11.35 2.15
N GLY A 79 2.74 -10.61 1.80
CA GLY A 79 2.13 -10.69 0.47
C GLY A 79 3.12 -10.36 -0.65
N PHE A 80 3.89 -9.29 -0.51
CA PHE A 80 4.89 -8.86 -1.50
C PHE A 80 6.00 -9.91 -1.69
N SER A 81 6.41 -10.64 -0.65
CA SER A 81 7.38 -11.74 -0.78
C SER A 81 6.85 -12.93 -1.60
N LYS A 82 5.54 -12.97 -1.86
CA LYS A 82 4.89 -14.03 -2.65
C LYS A 82 4.50 -13.57 -4.05
N CYS A 83 4.75 -12.30 -4.39
CA CYS A 83 4.47 -11.73 -5.70
C CYS A 83 5.48 -12.21 -6.75
N THR A 84 4.95 -12.53 -7.93
CA THR A 84 5.73 -12.96 -9.10
C THR A 84 5.57 -12.03 -10.29
N GLY A 85 4.72 -10.98 -10.17
CA GLY A 85 4.46 -10.01 -11.23
C GLY A 85 5.57 -8.97 -11.38
N ASP A 86 5.68 -8.39 -12.56
CA ASP A 86 6.58 -7.27 -12.87
C ASP A 86 6.16 -5.98 -12.14
N TYR A 87 4.86 -5.82 -11.98
CA TYR A 87 4.23 -4.76 -11.21
C TYR A 87 3.52 -5.34 -10.00
N VAL A 88 3.53 -4.59 -8.92
CA VAL A 88 2.85 -4.94 -7.68
C VAL A 88 1.98 -3.78 -7.23
N THR A 89 0.78 -4.08 -6.81
CA THR A 89 -0.13 -3.13 -6.13
C THR A 89 -0.68 -3.77 -4.87
N PHE A 90 -1.23 -2.96 -3.99
CA PHE A 90 -2.08 -3.45 -2.92
C PHE A 90 -3.40 -2.69 -2.90
N VAL A 91 -4.43 -3.36 -2.45
CA VAL A 91 -5.80 -2.84 -2.37
C VAL A 91 -6.39 -3.23 -1.02
N ASP A 92 -6.97 -2.27 -0.32
CA ASP A 92 -7.64 -2.56 0.95
C ASP A 92 -8.90 -3.42 0.72
N CYS A 93 -9.13 -4.36 1.63
CA CYS A 93 -10.21 -5.35 1.48
C CYS A 93 -11.62 -4.76 1.52
N ASP A 94 -11.79 -3.51 2.02
CA ASP A 94 -13.05 -2.78 2.02
C ASP A 94 -13.39 -2.11 0.68
N MET A 95 -12.41 -2.03 -0.25
CA MET A 95 -12.58 -1.41 -1.57
C MET A 95 -12.90 0.09 -1.55
N ASP A 96 -12.57 0.82 -0.50
CA ASP A 96 -12.71 2.28 -0.46
C ASP A 96 -11.97 2.96 -1.63
N LEU A 97 -10.87 2.34 -2.09
CA LEU A 97 -10.16 2.67 -3.32
C LEU A 97 -10.22 1.49 -4.30
N PRO A 98 -11.21 1.47 -5.21
CA PRO A 98 -11.37 0.37 -6.16
C PRO A 98 -10.15 0.22 -7.08
N PRO A 99 -9.66 -1.02 -7.34
CA PRO A 99 -8.53 -1.25 -8.23
C PRO A 99 -8.78 -0.82 -9.68
N ALA A 100 -10.04 -0.58 -10.08
CA ALA A 100 -10.38 0.00 -11.37
C ALA A 100 -9.69 1.35 -11.65
N GLN A 101 -9.26 2.07 -10.61
CA GLN A 101 -8.53 3.32 -10.74
C GLN A 101 -7.07 3.14 -11.18
N LEU A 102 -6.52 1.94 -11.14
CA LEU A 102 -5.18 1.64 -11.67
C LEU A 102 -5.04 2.01 -13.16
N LYS A 103 -6.14 2.08 -13.91
CA LYS A 103 -6.12 2.60 -15.29
C LYS A 103 -5.51 4.00 -15.39
N ASN A 104 -5.69 4.85 -14.37
CA ASN A 104 -5.13 6.19 -14.32
C ASN A 104 -3.61 6.20 -14.07
N PHE A 105 -3.03 5.08 -13.64
CA PHE A 105 -1.61 4.95 -13.31
C PHE A 105 -0.78 4.45 -14.50
N ILE A 106 -1.42 3.75 -15.43
CA ILE A 106 -0.77 3.14 -16.60
C ILE A 106 0.07 4.15 -17.43
N PRO A 107 -0.41 5.39 -17.70
CA PRO A 107 0.37 6.36 -18.48
C PRO A 107 1.73 6.69 -17.88
N TYR A 108 1.91 6.53 -16.58
CA TYR A 108 3.14 6.88 -15.88
C TYR A 108 4.15 5.72 -15.78
N LEU A 109 3.78 4.49 -16.17
CA LEU A 109 4.63 3.30 -16.01
C LEU A 109 5.93 3.35 -16.84
N SER A 110 5.94 4.11 -17.93
CA SER A 110 7.15 4.28 -18.77
C SER A 110 8.17 5.22 -18.13
N THR A 111 7.74 6.11 -17.23
CA THR A 111 8.57 7.19 -16.69
C THR A 111 8.77 7.11 -15.17
N ALA A 112 8.03 6.25 -14.49
CA ALA A 112 8.09 6.10 -13.03
C ALA A 112 8.34 4.65 -12.61
N ASP A 113 8.96 4.50 -11.44
CA ASP A 113 9.20 3.21 -10.80
C ASP A 113 8.10 2.91 -9.77
N LEU A 114 7.51 3.98 -9.22
CA LEU A 114 6.41 3.94 -8.28
C LEU A 114 5.39 5.02 -8.63
N VAL A 115 4.16 4.61 -8.95
CA VAL A 115 3.02 5.52 -9.17
C VAL A 115 2.12 5.48 -7.95
N ILE A 116 1.83 6.63 -7.38
CA ILE A 116 1.07 6.78 -6.14
C ILE A 116 -0.23 7.51 -6.44
N GLY A 117 -1.35 6.94 -6.04
CA GLY A 117 -2.60 7.68 -6.08
C GLY A 117 -2.55 8.83 -5.07
N SER A 118 -2.81 10.05 -5.51
CA SER A 118 -2.75 11.20 -4.63
C SER A 118 -4.10 11.88 -4.52
N LYS A 119 -4.58 12.00 -3.28
CA LYS A 119 -5.79 12.79 -2.97
C LYS A 119 -5.58 14.28 -3.24
N ARG A 120 -4.32 14.72 -3.33
CA ARG A 120 -3.93 16.12 -3.54
C ARG A 120 -3.50 16.42 -4.97
N HIS A 121 -3.65 15.45 -5.87
CA HIS A 121 -3.40 15.68 -7.29
C HIS A 121 -4.46 16.66 -7.84
N PRO A 122 -4.09 17.63 -8.71
CA PRO A 122 -5.03 18.66 -9.21
C PRO A 122 -6.30 18.11 -9.87
N PHE A 123 -6.22 16.92 -10.46
CA PHE A 123 -7.35 16.24 -11.11
C PHE A 123 -8.06 15.21 -10.22
N SER A 124 -7.71 15.12 -8.94
CA SER A 124 -8.40 14.22 -8.00
C SER A 124 -9.74 14.81 -7.57
N LYS A 125 -10.74 13.94 -7.48
CA LYS A 125 -12.08 14.28 -6.98
C LYS A 125 -12.29 13.56 -5.66
N ILE A 126 -12.36 14.33 -4.57
CA ILE A 126 -12.37 13.78 -3.21
C ILE A 126 -13.60 14.30 -2.47
N GLU A 127 -14.48 13.38 -2.11
CA GLU A 127 -15.66 13.63 -1.30
C GLU A 127 -15.41 13.17 0.15
N TYR A 128 -14.62 13.95 0.91
CA TYR A 128 -14.37 13.69 2.34
C TYR A 128 -14.93 14.80 3.21
N PRO A 129 -15.39 14.50 4.45
CA PRO A 129 -15.69 15.50 5.44
C PRO A 129 -14.47 16.40 5.70
N TRP A 130 -14.69 17.70 5.85
CA TRP A 130 -13.64 18.71 5.97
C TRP A 130 -12.63 18.42 7.12
N TYR A 131 -13.11 17.91 8.27
CA TYR A 131 -12.25 17.58 9.41
C TYR A 131 -11.24 16.46 9.09
N ARG A 132 -11.62 15.46 8.28
CA ARG A 132 -10.69 14.42 7.79
C ARG A 132 -9.66 14.97 6.83
N GLN A 133 -10.04 15.97 6.03
CA GLN A 133 -9.10 16.65 5.13
C GLN A 133 -8.03 17.38 5.94
N ILE A 134 -8.44 18.14 6.99
CA ILE A 134 -7.52 18.87 7.88
C ILE A 134 -6.54 17.90 8.58
N LEU A 135 -7.05 16.82 9.19
CA LEU A 135 -6.21 15.85 9.87
C LEU A 135 -5.21 15.18 8.92
N SER A 136 -5.67 14.78 7.73
CA SER A 136 -4.82 14.19 6.70
C SER A 136 -3.76 15.18 6.19
N GLN A 137 -4.12 16.46 6.06
CA GLN A 137 -3.19 17.50 5.64
C GLN A 137 -2.15 17.82 6.72
N GLY A 138 -2.55 17.90 7.97
CA GLY A 138 -1.65 18.10 9.11
C GLY A 138 -0.61 16.99 9.21
N PHE A 139 -1.03 15.73 9.10
CA PHE A 139 -0.10 14.61 9.11
C PHE A 139 0.85 14.62 7.90
N GLN A 140 0.38 14.99 6.72
CA GLN A 140 1.22 15.09 5.54
C GLN A 140 2.29 16.18 5.68
N ILE A 141 1.92 17.38 6.17
CA ILE A 141 2.86 18.46 6.44
C ILE A 141 3.91 18.01 7.46
N TYR A 142 3.47 17.38 8.56
CA TYR A 142 4.36 16.82 9.56
C TYR A 142 5.36 15.80 8.96
N SER A 143 4.85 14.85 8.19
CA SER A 143 5.68 13.83 7.55
C SER A 143 6.69 14.45 6.58
N TRP A 144 6.26 15.46 5.83
CA TRP A 144 7.13 16.21 4.91
C TRP A 144 8.24 16.96 5.66
N LEU A 145 7.91 17.67 6.74
CA LEU A 145 8.90 18.39 7.56
C LEU A 145 9.98 17.45 8.11
N ILE A 146 9.59 16.28 8.57
CA ILE A 146 10.50 15.32 9.22
C ILE A 146 11.30 14.51 8.19
N LEU A 147 10.65 13.99 7.15
CA LEU A 147 11.26 13.03 6.22
C LEU A 147 11.67 13.65 4.88
N GLN A 148 11.11 14.81 4.52
CA GLN A 148 11.37 15.49 3.27
C GLN A 148 11.09 14.59 2.04
N VAL A 149 9.99 13.82 2.10
CA VAL A 149 9.51 13.03 0.96
C VAL A 149 8.84 13.95 -0.03
N ASN A 150 9.30 13.93 -1.26
CA ASN A 150 8.87 14.85 -2.32
C ASN A 150 7.56 14.39 -2.99
N LEU A 151 6.52 14.20 -2.17
CA LEU A 151 5.17 13.77 -2.56
C LEU A 151 4.13 14.59 -1.80
N ARG A 152 3.00 14.86 -2.46
CA ARG A 152 1.85 15.54 -1.85
C ARG A 152 1.00 14.58 -0.99
N ASP A 153 1.04 13.28 -1.31
CA ASP A 153 0.30 12.25 -0.58
C ASP A 153 1.09 10.94 -0.51
N THR A 154 1.63 10.61 0.65
CA THR A 154 2.36 9.35 0.88
C THR A 154 1.45 8.21 1.35
N GLN A 155 0.24 8.51 1.85
CA GLN A 155 -0.62 7.58 2.56
C GLN A 155 -1.80 7.04 1.76
N SER A 156 -1.89 7.32 0.48
CA SER A 156 -2.93 6.74 -0.35
C SER A 156 -2.77 5.22 -0.44
N GLY A 157 -3.87 4.50 -0.21
CA GLY A 157 -3.90 3.04 -0.24
C GLY A 157 -3.78 2.41 -1.63
N LEU A 158 -3.64 3.19 -2.70
CA LEU A 158 -3.47 2.67 -4.05
C LEU A 158 -2.13 3.13 -4.64
N LYS A 159 -1.25 2.17 -4.87
CA LYS A 159 0.08 2.38 -5.46
C LYS A 159 0.34 1.30 -6.51
N LEU A 160 1.02 1.66 -7.59
CA LEU A 160 1.48 0.73 -8.60
C LEU A 160 3.02 0.80 -8.64
N ILE A 161 3.66 -0.29 -8.29
CA ILE A 161 5.07 -0.36 -7.93
C ILE A 161 5.76 -1.36 -8.85
N LYS A 162 6.88 -1.02 -9.45
CA LYS A 162 7.74 -2.00 -10.11
C LYS A 162 8.30 -2.99 -9.08
N LYS A 163 8.35 -4.26 -9.43
CA LYS A 163 8.84 -5.32 -8.54
C LYS A 163 10.24 -5.02 -7.98
N GLU A 164 11.13 -4.48 -8.81
CA GLU A 164 12.49 -4.08 -8.44
C GLU A 164 12.57 -3.08 -7.27
N VAL A 165 11.59 -2.14 -7.18
CA VAL A 165 11.50 -1.21 -6.04
C VAL A 165 11.25 -1.96 -4.74
N LEU A 166 10.32 -2.91 -4.77
CA LEU A 166 9.99 -3.73 -3.59
C LEU A 166 11.14 -4.64 -3.18
N ASP A 167 11.85 -5.22 -4.15
CA ASP A 167 12.99 -6.09 -3.87
C ASP A 167 14.10 -5.36 -3.12
N VAL A 168 14.32 -4.08 -3.43
CA VAL A 168 15.29 -3.23 -2.73
C VAL A 168 14.75 -2.68 -1.41
N VAL A 169 13.51 -2.18 -1.41
CA VAL A 169 12.98 -1.38 -0.28
C VAL A 169 12.39 -2.26 0.82
N MET A 170 11.67 -3.33 0.47
CA MET A 170 10.92 -4.13 1.45
C MET A 170 11.77 -4.83 2.51
N PRO A 171 12.99 -5.32 2.22
CA PRO A 171 13.87 -5.83 3.27
C PRO A 171 14.18 -4.80 4.36
N LEU A 172 14.20 -3.51 4.01
CA LEU A 172 14.54 -2.40 4.89
C LEU A 172 13.36 -1.90 5.73
N VAL A 173 12.12 -2.06 5.24
CA VAL A 173 10.90 -1.57 5.90
C VAL A 173 10.68 -2.28 7.24
N LEU A 174 10.51 -1.50 8.31
CA LEU A 174 10.30 -1.96 9.68
C LEU A 174 8.91 -1.64 10.24
N VAL A 175 8.25 -0.59 9.74
CA VAL A 175 6.93 -0.20 10.21
C VAL A 175 5.90 -1.25 9.81
N LYS A 176 5.19 -1.78 10.82
CA LYS A 176 4.20 -2.86 10.63
C LYS A 176 2.75 -2.37 10.57
N ARG A 177 2.52 -1.07 10.81
CA ARG A 177 1.17 -0.48 10.92
C ARG A 177 0.95 0.61 9.87
N TYR A 178 0.18 1.63 10.20
CA TYR A 178 -0.32 2.65 9.28
C TYR A 178 0.74 3.54 8.61
N ALA A 179 1.90 3.77 9.25
CA ALA A 179 2.96 4.57 8.63
C ALA A 179 3.87 3.76 7.68
N PHE A 180 3.53 2.50 7.38
CA PHE A 180 4.20 1.65 6.40
C PHE A 180 4.36 2.35 5.04
N ASP A 181 3.30 2.99 4.56
CA ASP A 181 3.28 3.71 3.29
C ASP A 181 4.29 4.85 3.25
N VAL A 182 4.44 5.55 4.37
CA VAL A 182 5.39 6.68 4.51
C VAL A 182 6.82 6.15 4.46
N GLU A 183 7.12 5.06 5.18
CA GLU A 183 8.45 4.43 5.18
C GLU A 183 8.82 3.90 3.80
N LEU A 184 7.88 3.24 3.11
CA LEU A 184 8.04 2.75 1.74
C LEU A 184 8.44 3.90 0.78
N CYS A 185 7.68 5.00 0.77
CA CYS A 185 7.96 6.14 -0.10
C CYS A 185 9.29 6.82 0.28
N PHE A 186 9.57 6.97 1.57
CA PHE A 186 10.83 7.55 2.04
C PHE A 186 12.04 6.74 1.56
N LEU A 187 12.00 5.42 1.74
CA LEU A 187 13.09 4.56 1.30
C LEU A 187 13.21 4.50 -0.22
N ALA A 188 12.11 4.45 -0.96
CA ALA A 188 12.13 4.53 -2.41
C ALA A 188 12.82 5.82 -2.89
N GLN A 189 12.50 6.98 -2.29
CA GLN A 189 13.18 8.23 -2.60
C GLN A 189 14.68 8.19 -2.28
N LYS A 190 15.06 7.62 -1.13
CA LYS A 190 16.47 7.54 -0.71
C LYS A 190 17.30 6.60 -1.59
N HIS A 191 16.67 5.63 -2.23
CA HIS A 191 17.29 4.75 -3.21
C HIS A 191 17.23 5.27 -4.66
N GLY A 192 16.75 6.50 -4.87
CA GLY A 192 16.76 7.16 -6.17
C GLY A 192 15.65 6.71 -7.13
N PHE A 193 14.64 5.98 -6.67
CA PHE A 193 13.51 5.56 -7.50
C PHE A 193 12.62 6.76 -7.87
N ARG A 194 12.18 6.78 -9.12
CA ARG A 194 11.28 7.83 -9.65
C ARG A 194 9.86 7.59 -9.18
N MET A 195 9.33 8.54 -8.44
CA MET A 195 7.96 8.50 -7.93
C MET A 195 7.11 9.57 -8.61
N VAL A 196 5.91 9.20 -9.03
CA VAL A 196 4.93 10.09 -9.68
C VAL A 196 3.57 9.92 -9.02
N GLU A 197 2.84 11.02 -8.89
CA GLU A 197 1.47 11.01 -8.38
C GLU A 197 0.46 10.93 -9.53
N ALA A 198 -0.59 10.11 -9.34
CA ALA A 198 -1.71 9.96 -10.25
C ALA A 198 -3.03 10.40 -9.59
N PRO A 199 -4.02 10.88 -10.36
CA PRO A 199 -5.30 11.32 -9.81
C PRO A 199 -6.15 10.16 -9.28
N LEU A 200 -6.92 10.43 -8.22
CA LEU A 200 -7.89 9.53 -7.61
C LEU A 200 -9.30 10.11 -7.61
N ASN A 201 -10.28 9.23 -7.71
CA ASN A 201 -11.68 9.54 -7.46
C ASN A 201 -12.13 8.78 -6.20
N ILE A 202 -12.41 9.51 -5.14
CA ILE A 202 -12.84 8.93 -3.87
C ILE A 202 -14.22 9.43 -3.55
N LYS A 203 -15.19 8.51 -3.50
CA LYS A 203 -16.53 8.74 -2.97
C LYS A 203 -16.52 8.26 -1.51
N TYR A 204 -16.84 9.17 -0.60
CA TYR A 204 -16.89 8.83 0.81
C TYR A 204 -18.05 7.87 1.09
N GLN A 205 -17.72 6.69 1.56
CA GLN A 205 -18.69 5.78 2.14
C GLN A 205 -18.52 5.80 3.67
N LEU A 206 -19.63 5.91 4.38
CA LEU A 206 -19.67 5.83 5.86
C LEU A 206 -19.39 4.39 6.34
N THR A 207 -18.31 3.79 5.89
CA THR A 207 -17.84 2.52 6.43
C THR A 207 -17.04 2.82 7.69
N GLY A 208 -17.58 2.47 8.83
CA GLY A 208 -17.21 2.89 10.18
C GLY A 208 -15.80 2.53 10.71
N SER A 209 -14.76 2.53 9.90
CA SER A 209 -13.38 2.39 10.35
C SER A 209 -12.80 3.74 10.78
N GLY A 210 -13.21 4.22 11.93
CA GLY A 210 -12.58 5.37 12.58
C GLY A 210 -11.16 5.00 13.03
N ILE A 211 -10.16 5.74 12.53
CA ILE A 211 -8.81 5.68 13.10
C ILE A 211 -8.89 6.20 14.54
N ASN A 212 -8.55 5.40 15.53
CA ASN A 212 -8.57 5.83 16.93
C ASN A 212 -7.34 6.72 17.26
N LEU A 213 -7.44 7.50 18.33
CA LEU A 213 -6.37 8.42 18.76
C LEU A 213 -5.02 7.71 18.99
N LYS A 214 -5.02 6.48 19.52
CA LYS A 214 -3.79 5.69 19.71
C LYS A 214 -3.12 5.35 18.38
N ALA A 215 -3.91 5.06 17.35
CA ALA A 215 -3.37 4.81 16.01
C ALA A 215 -2.74 6.07 15.41
N ILE A 216 -3.39 7.24 15.58
CA ILE A 216 -2.86 8.52 15.14
C ILE A 216 -1.52 8.82 15.85
N GLN A 217 -1.47 8.72 17.19
CA GLN A 217 -0.23 8.91 17.94
C GLN A 217 0.88 7.95 17.47
N GLY A 218 0.54 6.68 17.26
CA GLY A 218 1.48 5.69 16.72
C GLY A 218 2.06 6.10 15.37
N MET A 219 1.26 6.65 14.48
CA MET A 219 1.73 7.13 13.17
C MET A 219 2.75 8.27 13.30
N PHE A 220 2.51 9.24 14.20
CA PHE A 220 3.47 10.32 14.46
C PHE A 220 4.81 9.80 15.00
N LEU A 221 4.76 8.87 15.96
CA LEU A 221 5.94 8.24 16.52
C LEU A 221 6.71 7.40 15.47
N ASP A 222 5.99 6.70 14.61
CA ASP A 222 6.61 5.93 13.52
C ASP A 222 7.40 6.82 12.57
N VAL A 223 6.88 8.01 12.21
CA VAL A 223 7.59 8.99 11.36
C VAL A 223 8.89 9.47 12.01
N LEU A 224 8.86 9.79 13.32
CA LEU A 224 10.07 10.13 14.07
C LEU A 224 11.05 8.96 14.13
N ALA A 225 10.55 7.75 14.35
CA ALA A 225 11.38 6.55 14.40
C ALA A 225 12.06 6.25 13.05
N ILE A 226 11.38 6.47 11.92
CA ILE A 226 11.97 6.39 10.57
C ILE A 226 13.14 7.38 10.45
N ARG A 227 12.92 8.64 10.83
CA ARG A 227 13.97 9.67 10.77
C ARG A 227 15.15 9.33 11.65
N PHE A 228 14.89 8.90 12.89
CA PHE A 228 15.92 8.50 13.84
C PHE A 228 16.76 7.33 13.33
N ARG A 229 16.11 6.28 12.82
CA ARG A 229 16.79 5.13 12.21
C ARG A 229 17.67 5.52 11.03
N TYR A 230 17.20 6.45 10.21
CA TYR A 230 17.95 6.92 9.04
C TYR A 230 19.15 7.79 9.44
N SER A 231 18.94 8.81 10.30
CA SER A 231 19.94 9.83 10.56
C SER A 231 20.97 9.43 11.62
N PHE A 232 20.51 8.78 12.70
CA PHE A 232 21.36 8.52 13.88
C PHE A 232 21.83 7.06 13.92
N ARG A 233 20.94 6.11 13.67
CA ARG A 233 21.29 4.69 13.70
C ARG A 233 21.92 4.20 12.38
N LYS A 234 21.80 4.94 11.31
CA LYS A 234 22.22 4.56 9.95
C LYS A 234 21.73 3.15 9.55
N TYR A 235 20.62 2.70 10.15
CA TYR A 235 20.13 1.33 10.06
C TYR A 235 19.91 0.88 8.61
N TYR A 236 19.29 1.75 7.82
CA TYR A 236 19.00 1.45 6.41
C TYR A 236 20.26 1.39 5.55
N GLN A 237 21.32 2.09 5.92
CA GLN A 237 22.61 2.07 5.22
C GLN A 237 23.38 0.78 5.52
N HIS A 238 23.44 0.35 6.78
CA HIS A 238 24.15 -0.86 7.19
C HIS A 238 23.57 -2.13 6.55
N LYS A 239 22.24 -2.25 6.45
CA LYS A 239 21.60 -3.40 5.85
C LYS A 239 21.83 -3.46 4.35
N PHE A 240 21.81 -2.31 3.66
CA PHE A 240 22.11 -2.20 2.23
C PHE A 240 23.55 -2.62 1.90
N TRP A 241 24.53 -2.26 2.74
CA TRP A 241 25.92 -2.66 2.52
C TRP A 241 26.14 -4.16 2.74
N LYS A 242 25.52 -4.78 3.74
CA LYS A 242 25.65 -6.22 3.98
C LYS A 242 25.11 -7.05 2.82
N GLU A 243 23.90 -6.74 2.32
CA GLU A 243 23.29 -7.49 1.20
C GLU A 243 23.99 -7.26 -0.16
N LYS A 244 24.84 -6.24 -0.29
CA LYS A 244 25.56 -5.94 -1.53
C LYS A 244 26.94 -6.63 -1.60
N PHE A 245 27.45 -7.13 -0.48
CA PHE A 245 28.80 -7.72 -0.38
C PHE A 245 28.79 -9.14 0.20
N GLU A 246 27.65 -9.75 0.50
CA GLU A 246 27.42 -11.17 0.70
C GLU A 246 26.82 -11.79 -0.57
#